data_2ed77180f05a41b04f7d9a9d6b2c1711
#
_entry.id   2ed77180f05a41b04f7d9a9d6b2c1711
#
_cell.length_a   1.000
_cell.length_b   1.000
_cell.length_c   1.000
_cell.angle_alpha   90.00
_cell.angle_beta   90.00
_cell.angle_gamma   90.00
#
_symmetry.space_group_name_H-M   'P 1'
#
loop_
_entity.id
_entity.type
_entity.pdbx_description
1 polymer ?
#
loop_
_entity_poly.entity_id
_entity_poly.type
_entity_poly.pdbx_seq_one_letter_code
_entity_poly.pdbx_strand_id
1 'polypeptide(L)'
;MKKIILAVLLVAATISAKAWHVNCDKGILLLAAKNYNPETLRLMQQYIGEDLTKSAYYLASIRKDERYAYTEGWHKLHLDANLTPAAANESDAYVQIEKALEVIRNRKSHNTKTVRFAINTVINLVIDMHNISNVAIEGVAQSGTDFQFTSSKGTANGRPAKLFPFSWKELWTTRYVYQHGGYTPTMWATELEVMFGKKKTEFSAGTLADWSSDIGKDTKAVHSVLEANGGQFLHATIQAHEPLHMSCMGRAAYRIAALLNENLK
;
A
#
# COMPACT_ATOMS: atom_id res chain seq x y z
N MET A 1 27.21 19.40 -43.94
CA MET A 1 26.02 18.64 -43.49
C MET A 1 26.20 18.35 -42.00
N LYS A 2 25.55 19.14 -41.14
CA LYS A 2 25.65 19.03 -39.68
C LYS A 2 24.65 17.97 -39.21
N LYS A 3 25.13 16.84 -38.65
CA LYS A 3 24.31 15.83 -38.00
C LYS A 3 23.83 16.40 -36.65
N ILE A 4 22.55 16.72 -36.55
CA ILE A 4 21.91 17.04 -35.29
C ILE A 4 21.63 15.71 -34.59
N ILE A 5 22.36 15.42 -33.55
CA ILE A 5 22.09 14.30 -32.62
C ILE A 5 20.97 14.79 -31.71
N LEU A 6 19.76 14.29 -31.94
CA LEU A 6 18.60 14.49 -31.08
C LEU A 6 18.76 13.58 -29.87
N ALA A 7 19.30 14.10 -28.79
CA ALA A 7 19.31 13.43 -27.50
C ALA A 7 17.87 13.45 -26.95
N VAL A 8 17.15 12.34 -27.14
CA VAL A 8 15.88 12.09 -26.44
C VAL A 8 16.25 11.81 -24.99
N LEU A 9 16.14 12.84 -24.14
CA LEU A 9 16.10 12.67 -22.69
C LEU A 9 14.83 11.89 -22.34
N LEU A 10 14.97 10.57 -22.19
CA LEU A 10 13.99 9.77 -21.47
C LEU A 10 14.03 10.28 -20.01
N VAL A 11 13.16 11.21 -19.69
CA VAL A 11 12.79 11.47 -18.31
C VAL A 11 11.98 10.24 -17.88
N ALA A 12 12.68 9.24 -17.34
CA ALA A 12 12.04 8.20 -16.56
C ALA A 12 11.36 8.93 -15.40
N ALA A 13 10.07 9.21 -15.55
CA ALA A 13 9.24 9.62 -14.44
C ALA A 13 9.33 8.49 -13.42
N THR A 14 10.16 8.68 -12.39
CA THR A 14 10.21 7.81 -11.23
C THR A 14 8.83 7.90 -10.58
N ILE A 15 7.93 7.01 -10.98
CA ILE A 15 6.62 6.88 -10.37
C ILE A 15 6.90 6.41 -8.95
N SER A 16 6.87 7.38 -8.05
CA SER A 16 7.02 7.17 -6.63
C SER A 16 6.12 6.01 -6.19
N ALA A 17 6.71 4.97 -5.60
CA ALA A 17 5.95 3.88 -5.00
C ALA A 17 5.11 4.48 -3.85
N LYS A 18 3.84 4.75 -4.13
CA LYS A 18 2.82 5.15 -3.15
C LYS A 18 1.84 4.00 -3.09
N ALA A 19 1.41 3.60 -1.88
CA ALA A 19 0.40 2.57 -1.74
C ALA A 19 -0.92 3.07 -2.31
N TRP A 20 -1.41 4.20 -1.81
CA TRP A 20 -2.60 4.90 -2.29
C TRP A 20 -2.33 6.40 -2.41
N HIS A 21 -3.41 7.20 -2.49
CA HIS A 21 -3.28 8.66 -2.43
C HIS A 21 -2.96 9.12 -0.99
N VAL A 22 -2.27 10.26 -0.86
CA VAL A 22 -1.79 10.81 0.42
C VAL A 22 -2.87 10.89 1.51
N ASN A 23 -4.07 11.29 1.15
CA ASN A 23 -5.16 11.41 2.12
C ASN A 23 -5.67 10.04 2.58
N CYS A 24 -5.60 9.02 1.72
CA CYS A 24 -5.95 7.64 2.09
C CYS A 24 -4.94 7.08 3.10
N ASP A 25 -3.63 7.18 2.79
CA ASP A 25 -2.57 6.67 3.66
C ASP A 25 -2.62 7.34 5.04
N LYS A 26 -2.86 8.66 5.07
CA LYS A 26 -3.09 9.39 6.32
C LYS A 26 -4.36 8.94 7.04
N GLY A 27 -5.43 8.66 6.31
CA GLY A 27 -6.69 8.15 6.87
C GLY A 27 -6.53 6.76 7.49
N ILE A 28 -5.81 5.86 6.82
CA ILE A 28 -5.42 4.55 7.35
C ILE A 28 -4.70 4.71 8.69
N LEU A 29 -3.72 5.61 8.74
CA LEU A 29 -2.93 5.83 9.94
C LEU A 29 -3.74 6.50 11.07
N LEU A 30 -4.67 7.40 10.76
CA LEU A 30 -5.58 7.97 11.75
C LEU A 30 -6.50 6.89 12.36
N LEU A 31 -7.00 5.96 11.54
CA LEU A 31 -7.78 4.83 12.04
C LEU A 31 -6.91 3.88 12.89
N ALA A 32 -5.68 3.60 12.48
CA ALA A 32 -4.73 2.83 13.29
C ALA A 32 -4.48 3.49 14.65
N ALA A 33 -4.25 4.81 14.67
CA ALA A 33 -4.00 5.58 15.89
C ALA A 33 -5.16 5.52 16.89
N LYS A 34 -6.40 5.53 16.43
CA LYS A 34 -7.60 5.33 17.30
C LYS A 34 -7.61 3.95 17.97
N ASN A 35 -6.85 3.01 17.46
CA ASN A 35 -6.78 1.63 17.93
C ASN A 35 -5.49 1.28 18.67
N TYR A 36 -4.61 2.25 18.88
CA TYR A 36 -3.45 2.07 19.77
C TYR A 36 -3.90 1.98 21.24
N ASN A 37 -3.26 1.09 21.99
CA ASN A 37 -3.38 1.13 23.43
C ASN A 37 -2.65 2.38 24.00
N PRO A 38 -2.93 2.79 25.25
CA PRO A 38 -2.35 4.02 25.80
C PRO A 38 -0.82 4.05 25.78
N GLU A 39 -0.16 2.92 26.04
CA GLU A 39 1.30 2.86 26.06
C GLU A 39 1.86 2.97 24.64
N THR A 40 1.28 2.27 23.67
CA THR A 40 1.66 2.39 22.27
C THR A 40 1.49 3.82 21.78
N LEU A 41 0.34 4.47 22.10
CA LEU A 41 0.11 5.86 21.71
C LEU A 41 1.18 6.81 22.31
N ARG A 42 1.49 6.64 23.58
CA ARG A 42 2.53 7.42 24.26
C ARG A 42 3.91 7.25 23.57
N LEU A 43 4.29 6.02 23.27
CA LEU A 43 5.56 5.73 22.60
C LEU A 43 5.57 6.22 21.15
N MET A 44 4.46 6.11 20.44
CA MET A 44 4.32 6.69 19.10
C MET A 44 4.54 8.21 19.13
N GLN A 45 3.94 8.90 20.07
CA GLN A 45 4.15 10.35 20.25
C GLN A 45 5.61 10.66 20.60
N GLN A 46 6.24 9.86 21.45
CA GLN A 46 7.65 10.02 21.82
C GLN A 46 8.60 9.87 20.62
N TYR A 47 8.39 8.86 19.76
CA TYR A 47 9.30 8.58 18.64
C TYR A 47 8.96 9.35 17.38
N ILE A 48 7.69 9.55 17.09
CA ILE A 48 7.19 10.16 15.84
C ILE A 48 6.83 11.64 16.05
N GLY A 49 6.24 11.98 17.19
CA GLY A 49 5.68 13.30 17.52
C GLY A 49 4.17 13.30 17.54
N GLU A 50 3.56 14.45 17.83
CA GLU A 50 2.12 14.61 17.97
C GLU A 50 1.33 14.31 16.69
N ASP A 51 1.85 14.74 15.54
CA ASP A 51 1.22 14.48 14.23
C ASP A 51 1.69 13.15 13.66
N LEU A 52 1.01 12.07 14.04
CA LEU A 52 1.31 10.73 13.56
C LEU A 52 1.12 10.56 12.04
N THR A 53 0.32 11.43 11.39
CA THR A 53 0.06 11.32 9.94
C THR A 53 1.29 11.57 9.08
N LYS A 54 2.34 12.19 9.65
CA LYS A 54 3.64 12.35 8.97
C LYS A 54 4.30 11.02 8.63
N SER A 55 4.03 9.97 9.38
CA SER A 55 4.55 8.62 9.14
C SER A 55 4.01 8.01 7.85
N ALA A 56 2.84 8.38 7.37
CA ALA A 56 2.24 7.83 6.16
C ALA A 56 3.09 7.99 4.89
N TYR A 57 4.04 8.92 4.91
CA TYR A 57 4.90 9.25 3.77
C TYR A 57 6.39 9.20 4.07
N TYR A 58 6.76 8.65 5.19
CA TYR A 58 8.13 8.76 5.65
C TYR A 58 9.12 8.14 4.66
N LEU A 59 8.96 6.88 4.26
CA LEU A 59 9.88 6.23 3.33
C LEU A 59 9.93 6.94 1.98
N ALA A 60 8.79 7.36 1.44
CA ALA A 60 8.74 8.13 0.20
C ALA A 60 9.45 9.49 0.29
N SER A 61 9.45 10.11 1.47
CA SER A 61 10.10 11.40 1.68
C SER A 61 11.63 11.30 1.78
N ILE A 62 12.14 10.24 2.44
CA ILE A 62 13.57 10.09 2.72
C ILE A 62 14.35 9.49 1.55
N ARG A 63 13.73 8.70 0.67
CA ARG A 63 14.43 8.04 -0.44
C ARG A 63 15.03 9.00 -1.47
N LYS A 64 14.65 10.29 -1.46
CA LYS A 64 15.29 11.34 -2.25
C LYS A 64 16.73 11.61 -1.77
N ASP A 65 17.07 11.21 -0.56
CA ASP A 65 18.42 11.20 -0.01
C ASP A 65 19.08 9.87 -0.39
N GLU A 66 20.20 9.93 -1.09
CA GLU A 66 20.95 8.75 -1.59
C GLU A 66 21.27 7.74 -0.48
N ARG A 67 21.42 8.19 0.77
CA ARG A 67 21.64 7.33 1.94
C ARG A 67 20.48 6.36 2.20
N TYR A 68 19.30 6.62 1.67
CA TYR A 68 18.10 5.81 1.83
C TYR A 68 17.57 5.22 0.51
N ALA A 69 18.28 5.40 -0.60
CA ALA A 69 17.89 4.88 -1.91
C ALA A 69 17.64 3.35 -1.90
N TYR A 70 18.34 2.63 -1.03
CA TYR A 70 18.19 1.19 -0.83
C TYR A 70 16.77 0.78 -0.39
N THR A 71 15.97 1.71 0.15
CA THR A 71 14.59 1.42 0.57
C THR A 71 13.61 1.35 -0.61
N GLU A 72 14.01 1.75 -1.81
CA GLU A 72 13.13 1.80 -2.98
C GLU A 72 12.58 0.43 -3.37
N GLY A 73 13.38 -0.62 -3.22
CA GLY A 73 12.97 -2.00 -3.50
C GLY A 73 11.98 -2.60 -2.48
N TRP A 74 11.78 -2.00 -1.32
CA TRP A 74 11.06 -2.60 -0.19
C TRP A 74 9.54 -2.64 -0.34
N HIS A 75 8.99 -1.87 -1.28
CA HIS A 75 7.55 -1.62 -1.37
C HIS A 75 6.73 -2.77 -1.99
N LYS A 76 7.38 -3.85 -2.43
CA LYS A 76 6.71 -5.01 -3.06
C LYS A 76 6.66 -6.18 -2.08
N LEU A 77 5.51 -6.87 -2.07
CA LEU A 77 5.34 -8.16 -1.42
C LEU A 77 5.46 -9.24 -2.49
N HIS A 78 6.43 -10.14 -2.36
CA HIS A 78 6.61 -11.28 -3.25
C HIS A 78 6.10 -12.55 -2.56
N LEU A 79 5.26 -13.27 -3.28
CA LEU A 79 4.67 -14.54 -2.83
C LEU A 79 5.01 -15.64 -3.83
N ASP A 80 5.25 -16.84 -3.32
CA ASP A 80 5.35 -18.04 -4.15
C ASP A 80 3.97 -18.45 -4.71
N ALA A 81 3.93 -19.52 -5.49
CA ALA A 81 2.69 -20.06 -6.07
C ALA A 81 1.67 -20.49 -4.99
N ASN A 82 2.12 -20.82 -3.77
CA ASN A 82 1.30 -21.21 -2.61
C ASN A 82 0.90 -20.01 -1.75
N LEU A 83 1.24 -18.78 -2.17
CA LEU A 83 1.01 -17.53 -1.45
C LEU A 83 1.80 -17.41 -0.14
N THR A 84 2.97 -18.06 -0.07
CA THR A 84 3.90 -17.92 1.04
C THR A 84 4.87 -16.76 0.75
N PRO A 85 5.18 -15.89 1.73
CA PRO A 85 6.13 -14.81 1.55
C PRO A 85 7.52 -15.30 1.14
N ALA A 86 8.16 -14.60 0.20
CA ALA A 86 9.51 -14.89 -0.28
C ALA A 86 10.57 -14.44 0.74
N ALA A 87 10.70 -15.17 1.85
CA ALA A 87 11.52 -14.80 3.00
C ALA A 87 13.04 -14.63 2.70
N ALA A 88 13.51 -15.15 1.58
CA ALA A 88 14.91 -14.98 1.15
C ALA A 88 15.18 -13.68 0.38
N ASN A 89 14.16 -12.91 0.04
CA ASN A 89 14.32 -11.66 -0.70
C ASN A 89 14.51 -10.48 0.26
N GLU A 90 15.74 -10.04 0.43
CA GLU A 90 16.12 -8.92 1.30
C GLU A 90 15.45 -7.57 0.92
N SER A 91 14.94 -7.44 -0.29
CA SER A 91 14.20 -6.25 -0.76
C SER A 91 12.69 -6.43 -0.70
N ASP A 92 12.21 -7.40 0.07
CA ASP A 92 10.76 -7.68 0.20
C ASP A 92 10.14 -6.95 1.39
N ALA A 93 8.91 -6.46 1.21
CA ALA A 93 8.16 -5.78 2.26
C ALA A 93 8.02 -6.64 3.52
N TYR A 94 7.71 -7.93 3.36
CA TYR A 94 7.58 -8.87 4.47
C TYR A 94 8.86 -8.94 5.30
N VAL A 95 10.01 -9.15 4.64
CA VAL A 95 11.32 -9.26 5.31
C VAL A 95 11.68 -7.97 6.05
N GLN A 96 11.42 -6.83 5.42
CA GLN A 96 11.75 -5.53 6.03
C GLN A 96 10.81 -5.16 7.19
N ILE A 97 9.55 -5.59 7.16
CA ILE A 97 8.64 -5.44 8.30
C ILE A 97 9.16 -6.28 9.49
N GLU A 98 9.53 -7.55 9.28
CA GLU A 98 10.06 -8.41 10.35
C GLU A 98 11.33 -7.83 10.99
N LYS A 99 12.28 -7.36 10.17
CA LYS A 99 13.50 -6.68 10.67
C LYS A 99 13.19 -5.42 11.47
N ALA A 100 12.22 -4.63 11.01
CA ALA A 100 11.82 -3.42 11.71
C ALA A 100 11.11 -3.73 13.04
N LEU A 101 10.28 -4.78 13.08
CA LEU A 101 9.66 -5.26 14.32
C LEU A 101 10.69 -5.75 15.34
N GLU A 102 11.77 -6.40 14.89
CA GLU A 102 12.86 -6.79 15.76
C GLU A 102 13.55 -5.57 16.42
N VAL A 103 13.82 -4.52 15.65
CA VAL A 103 14.34 -3.24 16.19
C VAL A 103 13.39 -2.63 17.20
N ILE A 104 12.07 -2.65 16.92
CA ILE A 104 11.05 -2.11 17.83
C ILE A 104 11.00 -2.90 19.13
N ARG A 105 11.02 -4.22 19.10
CA ARG A 105 11.09 -5.08 20.30
C ARG A 105 12.31 -4.79 21.14
N ASN A 106 13.45 -4.57 20.51
CA ASN A 106 14.73 -4.28 21.13
C ASN A 106 15.04 -2.77 21.27
N ARG A 107 14.02 -1.89 21.23
CA ARG A 107 14.17 -0.44 21.15
C ARG A 107 15.07 0.20 22.20
N LYS A 108 15.17 -0.41 23.38
CA LYS A 108 16.04 0.08 24.46
C LYS A 108 17.52 -0.02 24.13
N SER A 109 17.90 -0.90 23.20
CA SER A 109 19.28 -1.10 22.71
C SER A 109 19.60 -0.22 21.51
N HIS A 110 18.66 0.56 21.01
CA HIS A 110 18.81 1.38 19.81
C HIS A 110 18.62 2.86 20.11
N ASN A 111 19.26 3.72 19.34
CA ASN A 111 19.02 5.15 19.43
C ASN A 111 17.63 5.53 18.86
N THR A 112 17.12 6.68 19.28
CA THR A 112 15.79 7.19 18.89
C THR A 112 15.60 7.26 17.37
N LYS A 113 16.64 7.61 16.61
CA LYS A 113 16.56 7.71 15.14
C LYS A 113 16.32 6.34 14.50
N THR A 114 17.02 5.31 14.98
CA THR A 114 16.87 3.92 14.52
C THR A 114 15.47 3.39 14.82
N VAL A 115 14.97 3.61 16.05
CA VAL A 115 13.61 3.18 16.43
C VAL A 115 12.55 3.92 15.60
N ARG A 116 12.69 5.24 15.44
CA ARG A 116 11.80 6.04 14.58
C ARG A 116 11.77 5.51 13.15
N PHE A 117 12.93 5.19 12.58
CA PHE A 117 13.02 4.62 11.24
C PHE A 117 12.27 3.28 11.16
N ALA A 118 12.47 2.37 12.13
CA ALA A 118 11.79 1.09 12.18
C ALA A 118 10.27 1.22 12.30
N ILE A 119 9.77 2.09 13.17
CA ILE A 119 8.32 2.36 13.29
C ILE A 119 7.74 2.84 11.95
N ASN A 120 8.39 3.81 11.32
CA ASN A 120 7.95 4.31 10.02
C ASN A 120 8.03 3.23 8.93
N THR A 121 9.02 2.35 8.97
CA THR A 121 9.14 1.21 8.05
C THR A 121 7.95 0.28 8.20
N VAL A 122 7.59 -0.14 9.42
CA VAL A 122 6.41 -0.99 9.65
C VAL A 122 5.15 -0.32 9.10
N ILE A 123 4.91 0.95 9.43
CA ILE A 123 3.72 1.68 8.97
C ILE A 123 3.64 1.72 7.44
N ASN A 124 4.70 2.18 6.78
CA ASN A 124 4.67 2.36 5.32
C ASN A 124 4.54 1.00 4.61
N LEU A 125 5.31 -0.01 5.01
CA LEU A 125 5.30 -1.28 4.32
C LEU A 125 4.04 -2.10 4.59
N VAL A 126 3.40 -1.97 5.76
CA VAL A 126 2.08 -2.57 5.99
C VAL A 126 1.01 -1.89 5.12
N ILE A 127 1.06 -0.56 4.96
CA ILE A 127 0.19 0.13 4.01
C ILE A 127 0.45 -0.38 2.59
N ASP A 128 1.71 -0.47 2.16
CA ASP A 128 2.09 -0.88 0.81
C ASP A 128 1.69 -2.32 0.49
N MET A 129 1.91 -3.27 1.39
CA MET A 129 1.54 -4.68 1.17
C MET A 129 0.03 -4.90 1.05
N HIS A 130 -0.80 -4.02 1.62
CA HIS A 130 -2.25 -4.12 1.48
C HIS A 130 -2.78 -3.49 0.19
N ASN A 131 -1.95 -2.81 -0.57
CA ASN A 131 -2.27 -2.40 -1.92
C ASN A 131 -1.92 -3.54 -2.89
N ILE A 132 -2.92 -4.22 -3.40
CA ILE A 132 -2.74 -5.40 -4.26
C ILE A 132 -1.92 -5.12 -5.53
N SER A 133 -1.74 -3.85 -5.93
CA SER A 133 -0.85 -3.49 -7.03
C SER A 133 0.65 -3.59 -6.68
N ASN A 134 0.96 -3.75 -5.40
CA ASN A 134 2.33 -3.97 -4.91
C ASN A 134 2.62 -5.46 -4.64
N VAL A 135 1.69 -6.36 -4.96
CA VAL A 135 1.85 -7.80 -4.71
C VAL A 135 2.27 -8.50 -6.00
N ALA A 136 3.37 -9.21 -5.97
CA ALA A 136 3.87 -10.07 -7.03
C ALA A 136 3.74 -11.54 -6.60
N ILE A 137 3.11 -12.36 -7.44
CA ILE A 137 2.88 -13.78 -7.16
C ILE A 137 3.56 -14.59 -8.25
N GLU A 138 4.34 -15.59 -7.85
CA GLU A 138 5.01 -16.50 -8.80
C GLU A 138 3.99 -17.18 -9.73
N GLY A 139 4.26 -17.15 -11.03
CA GLY A 139 3.38 -17.74 -12.06
C GLY A 139 2.12 -16.92 -12.37
N VAL A 140 1.89 -15.78 -11.70
CA VAL A 140 0.82 -14.83 -12.05
C VAL A 140 1.41 -13.65 -12.81
N ALA A 141 0.69 -13.15 -13.82
CA ALA A 141 1.12 -11.94 -14.54
C ALA A 141 1.45 -10.82 -13.55
N GLN A 142 2.58 -10.14 -13.79
CA GLN A 142 3.10 -9.15 -12.86
C GLN A 142 2.06 -8.07 -12.56
N SER A 143 1.88 -7.80 -11.29
CA SER A 143 1.12 -6.65 -10.82
C SER A 143 1.97 -5.37 -10.93
N GLY A 144 1.34 -4.23 -10.77
CA GLY A 144 2.06 -2.95 -10.77
C GLY A 144 2.09 -2.27 -12.12
N THR A 145 3.28 -1.85 -12.57
CA THR A 145 3.42 -1.04 -13.79
C THR A 145 3.45 -1.85 -15.08
N ASP A 146 3.65 -3.16 -14.98
CA ASP A 146 3.90 -4.02 -16.15
C ASP A 146 2.60 -4.50 -16.80
N PHE A 147 1.48 -4.43 -16.09
CA PHE A 147 0.17 -4.82 -16.60
C PHE A 147 -0.61 -3.59 -17.06
N GLN A 148 -0.93 -3.54 -18.36
CA GLN A 148 -1.70 -2.45 -18.96
C GLN A 148 -3.10 -2.95 -19.31
N PHE A 149 -4.12 -2.21 -18.95
CA PHE A 149 -5.47 -2.48 -19.42
C PHE A 149 -6.19 -1.20 -19.81
N THR A 150 -7.28 -1.40 -20.53
CA THR A 150 -8.05 -0.35 -21.14
C THR A 150 -9.35 -0.17 -20.40
N SER A 151 -9.66 1.04 -19.96
CA SER A 151 -10.93 1.40 -19.35
C SER A 151 -11.83 2.03 -20.40
N SER A 152 -13.04 1.50 -20.59
CA SER A 152 -14.07 2.23 -21.31
C SER A 152 -14.74 3.23 -20.37
N LYS A 153 -14.63 4.52 -20.65
CA LYS A 153 -15.61 5.47 -20.11
C LYS A 153 -16.90 5.31 -20.93
N GLY A 154 -17.99 4.99 -20.25
CA GLY A 154 -19.29 4.80 -20.90
C GLY A 154 -19.65 5.92 -21.88
N THR A 155 -20.53 5.66 -22.81
CA THR A 155 -20.99 6.61 -23.83
C THR A 155 -21.53 7.89 -23.18
N ALA A 156 -20.75 8.95 -23.29
CA ALA A 156 -21.30 10.30 -23.10
C ALA A 156 -21.77 10.81 -24.46
N ASN A 157 -23.04 11.11 -24.57
CA ASN A 157 -23.65 11.72 -25.78
C ASN A 157 -23.59 10.86 -27.06
N GLY A 158 -23.80 9.54 -26.98
CA GLY A 158 -23.86 8.66 -28.14
C GLY A 158 -22.54 8.45 -28.89
N ARG A 159 -21.40 8.92 -28.36
CA ARG A 159 -20.07 8.66 -28.93
C ARG A 159 -19.46 7.40 -28.32
N PRO A 160 -18.74 6.58 -29.12
CA PRO A 160 -18.07 5.41 -28.57
C PRO A 160 -17.14 5.80 -27.42
N ALA A 161 -17.12 4.98 -26.38
CA ALA A 161 -16.22 5.15 -25.25
C ALA A 161 -14.77 5.22 -25.73
N LYS A 162 -14.04 6.28 -25.36
CA LYS A 162 -12.60 6.32 -25.56
C LYS A 162 -11.95 5.34 -24.58
N LEU A 163 -11.22 4.39 -25.14
CA LEU A 163 -10.39 3.49 -24.37
C LEU A 163 -9.10 4.23 -23.95
N PHE A 164 -8.83 4.28 -22.66
CA PHE A 164 -7.59 4.89 -22.13
C PHE A 164 -6.77 3.79 -21.48
N PRO A 165 -5.53 3.55 -21.92
CA PRO A 165 -4.64 2.65 -21.23
C PRO A 165 -4.30 3.24 -19.86
N PHE A 166 -4.24 2.40 -18.83
CA PHE A 166 -3.71 2.74 -17.53
C PHE A 166 -3.12 1.50 -16.87
N SER A 167 -2.14 1.70 -16.02
CA SER A 167 -1.48 0.61 -15.34
C SER A 167 -2.34 0.05 -14.19
N TRP A 168 -2.06 -1.20 -13.83
CA TRP A 168 -2.61 -1.85 -12.65
C TRP A 168 -2.44 -0.99 -11.39
N LYS A 169 -1.24 -0.41 -11.24
CA LYS A 169 -0.93 0.50 -10.15
C LYS A 169 -1.81 1.75 -10.17
N GLU A 170 -2.01 2.37 -11.33
CA GLU A 170 -2.84 3.57 -11.46
C GLU A 170 -4.30 3.28 -11.08
N LEU A 171 -4.81 2.09 -11.41
CA LEU A 171 -6.15 1.67 -11.01
C LEU A 171 -6.29 1.74 -9.48
N TRP A 172 -5.42 1.05 -8.75
CA TRP A 172 -5.52 0.91 -7.31
C TRP A 172 -5.11 2.17 -6.54
N THR A 173 -4.13 2.93 -7.02
CA THR A 173 -3.66 4.12 -6.32
C THR A 173 -4.47 5.38 -6.63
N THR A 174 -5.14 5.41 -7.77
CA THR A 174 -5.69 6.67 -8.30
C THR A 174 -7.17 6.55 -8.65
N ARG A 175 -7.57 5.53 -9.43
CA ARG A 175 -8.94 5.47 -9.98
C ARG A 175 -9.99 5.21 -8.90
N TYR A 176 -9.75 4.29 -7.99
CA TYR A 176 -10.66 4.04 -6.86
C TYR A 176 -10.74 5.26 -5.93
N VAL A 177 -9.62 5.92 -5.69
CA VAL A 177 -9.57 7.11 -4.83
C VAL A 177 -10.34 8.28 -5.42
N TYR A 178 -10.34 8.43 -6.75
CA TYR A 178 -11.13 9.49 -7.40
C TYR A 178 -12.64 9.35 -7.26
N GLN A 179 -13.16 8.18 -6.93
CA GLN A 179 -14.57 8.01 -6.60
C GLN A 179 -14.94 8.74 -5.31
N HIS A 180 -13.96 8.90 -4.41
CA HIS A 180 -14.06 9.65 -3.15
C HIS A 180 -13.36 11.02 -3.26
N GLY A 181 -13.51 11.69 -4.40
CA GLY A 181 -12.88 12.98 -4.66
C GLY A 181 -13.17 14.00 -3.56
N GLY A 182 -12.11 14.61 -3.03
CA GLY A 182 -12.22 15.60 -1.96
C GLY A 182 -12.20 15.04 -0.53
N TYR A 183 -12.12 13.71 -0.32
CA TYR A 183 -12.00 13.17 1.02
C TYR A 183 -10.71 13.63 1.70
N THR A 184 -10.89 14.18 2.90
CA THR A 184 -9.79 14.48 3.83
C THR A 184 -9.32 13.19 4.53
N PRO A 185 -8.14 13.19 5.17
CA PRO A 185 -7.71 12.06 6.00
C PRO A 185 -8.72 11.64 7.07
N THR A 186 -9.38 12.61 7.70
CA THR A 186 -10.42 12.34 8.72
C THR A 186 -11.64 11.67 8.10
N MET A 187 -12.07 12.09 6.92
CA MET A 187 -13.20 11.46 6.22
C MET A 187 -12.87 10.00 5.86
N TRP A 188 -11.67 9.73 5.35
CA TRP A 188 -11.19 8.37 5.09
C TRP A 188 -11.20 7.51 6.36
N ALA A 189 -10.63 8.01 7.46
CA ALA A 189 -10.61 7.28 8.73
C ALA A 189 -12.02 6.96 9.23
N THR A 190 -12.94 7.93 9.13
CA THR A 190 -14.33 7.77 9.57
C THR A 190 -15.09 6.76 8.72
N GLU A 191 -14.96 6.84 7.39
CA GLU A 191 -15.59 5.89 6.45
C GLU A 191 -15.12 4.46 6.71
N LEU A 192 -13.80 4.25 6.80
CA LEU A 192 -13.23 2.94 7.11
C LEU A 192 -13.70 2.40 8.47
N GLU A 193 -13.82 3.26 9.48
CA GLU A 193 -14.33 2.88 10.80
C GLU A 193 -15.80 2.48 10.76
N VAL A 194 -16.63 3.24 10.05
CA VAL A 194 -18.06 2.92 9.85
C VAL A 194 -18.23 1.58 9.14
N MET A 195 -17.47 1.35 8.07
CA MET A 195 -17.57 0.12 7.29
C MET A 195 -17.03 -1.11 8.05
N PHE A 196 -15.92 -0.97 8.78
CA PHE A 196 -15.16 -2.12 9.26
C PHE A 196 -14.91 -2.15 10.77
N GLY A 197 -15.41 -1.19 11.55
CA GLY A 197 -15.20 -1.17 13.00
C GLY A 197 -15.65 -2.45 13.72
N LYS A 198 -16.75 -3.06 13.27
CA LYS A 198 -17.24 -4.34 13.79
C LYS A 198 -16.37 -5.55 13.40
N LYS A 199 -15.52 -5.40 12.37
CA LYS A 199 -14.58 -6.42 11.89
C LYS A 199 -13.16 -6.24 12.43
N LYS A 200 -12.94 -5.30 13.33
CA LYS A 200 -11.61 -5.00 13.89
C LYS A 200 -10.87 -6.24 14.34
N THR A 201 -11.52 -7.11 15.15
CA THR A 201 -10.91 -8.34 15.68
C THR A 201 -10.58 -9.33 14.56
N GLU A 202 -11.48 -9.50 13.59
CA GLU A 202 -11.27 -10.33 12.41
C GLU A 202 -10.07 -9.83 11.59
N PHE A 203 -10.03 -8.53 11.31
CA PHE A 203 -9.00 -7.91 10.48
C PHE A 203 -7.61 -7.92 11.11
N SER A 204 -7.53 -7.85 12.43
CA SER A 204 -6.26 -7.89 13.17
C SER A 204 -5.81 -9.30 13.55
N ALA A 205 -6.63 -10.33 13.34
CA ALA A 205 -6.27 -11.70 13.65
C ALA A 205 -5.20 -12.25 12.70
N GLY A 206 -4.40 -13.21 13.20
CA GLY A 206 -3.36 -13.87 12.42
C GLY A 206 -1.99 -13.19 12.51
N THR A 207 -1.06 -13.73 11.74
CA THR A 207 0.33 -13.28 11.65
C THR A 207 0.58 -12.46 10.39
N LEU A 208 1.75 -11.85 10.28
CA LEU A 208 2.17 -11.16 9.06
C LEU A 208 2.16 -12.11 7.84
N ALA A 209 2.51 -13.39 8.02
CA ALA A 209 2.47 -14.40 6.96
C ALA A 209 1.02 -14.71 6.53
N ASP A 210 0.10 -14.87 7.50
CA ASP A 210 -1.32 -15.07 7.20
C ASP A 210 -1.89 -13.89 6.41
N TRP A 211 -1.56 -12.67 6.81
CA TRP A 211 -1.99 -11.46 6.13
C TRP A 211 -1.43 -11.34 4.71
N SER A 212 -0.17 -11.77 4.52
CA SER A 212 0.46 -11.81 3.19
C SER A 212 -0.29 -12.79 2.28
N SER A 213 -0.64 -13.97 2.79
CA SER A 213 -1.43 -14.96 2.06
C SER A 213 -2.83 -14.43 1.70
N ASP A 214 -3.50 -13.74 2.63
CA ASP A 214 -4.83 -13.16 2.38
C ASP A 214 -4.80 -12.13 1.25
N ILE A 215 -3.82 -11.22 1.27
CA ILE A 215 -3.64 -10.25 0.19
C ILE A 215 -3.30 -10.94 -1.14
N GLY A 216 -2.54 -12.04 -1.09
CA GLY A 216 -2.26 -12.86 -2.26
C GLY A 216 -3.54 -13.46 -2.87
N LYS A 217 -4.46 -13.97 -2.04
CA LYS A 217 -5.77 -14.48 -2.51
C LYS A 217 -6.59 -13.38 -3.19
N ASP A 218 -6.65 -12.20 -2.57
CA ASP A 218 -7.34 -11.04 -3.14
C ASP A 218 -6.73 -10.63 -4.48
N THR A 219 -5.41 -10.60 -4.56
CA THR A 219 -4.67 -10.28 -5.78
C THR A 219 -4.99 -11.27 -6.91
N LYS A 220 -4.93 -12.58 -6.63
CA LYS A 220 -5.31 -13.62 -7.60
C LYS A 220 -6.75 -13.46 -8.07
N ALA A 221 -7.70 -13.21 -7.15
CA ALA A 221 -9.10 -13.06 -7.50
C ALA A 221 -9.34 -11.90 -8.46
N VAL A 222 -8.71 -10.75 -8.21
CA VAL A 222 -8.85 -9.59 -9.11
C VAL A 222 -8.15 -9.83 -10.46
N HIS A 223 -6.97 -10.45 -10.47
CA HIS A 223 -6.29 -10.82 -11.72
C HIS A 223 -7.14 -11.75 -12.58
N SER A 224 -7.77 -12.77 -11.99
CA SER A 224 -8.64 -13.70 -12.74
C SER A 224 -9.82 -12.99 -13.39
N VAL A 225 -10.42 -11.99 -12.73
CA VAL A 225 -11.48 -11.19 -13.34
C VAL A 225 -10.98 -10.35 -14.51
N LEU A 226 -9.77 -9.79 -14.40
CA LEU A 226 -9.15 -9.01 -15.47
C LEU A 226 -8.84 -9.87 -16.68
N GLU A 227 -8.26 -11.05 -16.47
CA GLU A 227 -7.94 -12.00 -17.54
C GLU A 227 -9.21 -12.48 -18.26
N ALA A 228 -10.27 -12.82 -17.51
CA ALA A 228 -11.55 -13.22 -18.05
C ALA A 228 -12.21 -12.13 -18.93
N ASN A 229 -11.92 -10.86 -18.64
CA ASN A 229 -12.40 -9.71 -19.41
C ASN A 229 -11.42 -9.23 -20.49
N GLY A 230 -10.42 -10.05 -20.86
CA GLY A 230 -9.41 -9.71 -21.88
C GLY A 230 -8.59 -8.46 -21.53
N GLY A 231 -8.34 -8.21 -20.25
CA GLY A 231 -7.62 -7.03 -19.75
C GLY A 231 -8.44 -5.73 -19.80
N GLN A 232 -9.73 -5.81 -20.08
CA GLN A 232 -10.61 -4.63 -20.09
C GLN A 232 -11.26 -4.40 -18.73
N PHE A 233 -11.15 -3.18 -18.22
CA PHE A 233 -11.84 -2.74 -17.01
C PHE A 233 -13.00 -1.83 -17.37
N LEU A 234 -14.21 -2.33 -17.20
CA LEU A 234 -15.42 -1.55 -17.31
C LEU A 234 -15.69 -0.82 -16.00
N HIS A 235 -16.42 0.30 -16.06
CA HIS A 235 -16.82 1.05 -14.87
C HIS A 235 -17.57 0.16 -13.85
N ALA A 236 -18.43 -0.74 -14.32
CA ALA A 236 -19.09 -1.72 -13.47
C ALA A 236 -18.13 -2.65 -12.72
N THR A 237 -17.03 -3.04 -13.35
CA THR A 237 -15.97 -3.86 -12.72
C THR A 237 -15.26 -3.07 -11.63
N ILE A 238 -14.98 -1.78 -11.85
CA ILE A 238 -14.40 -0.90 -10.83
C ILE A 238 -15.32 -0.84 -9.61
N GLN A 239 -16.62 -0.57 -9.82
CA GLN A 239 -17.60 -0.51 -8.74
C GLN A 239 -17.72 -1.85 -7.98
N ALA A 240 -17.67 -2.98 -8.69
CA ALA A 240 -17.74 -4.30 -8.06
C ALA A 240 -16.53 -4.60 -7.14
N HIS A 241 -15.36 -4.01 -7.39
CA HIS A 241 -14.16 -4.22 -6.59
C HIS A 241 -13.92 -3.12 -5.54
N GLU A 242 -14.72 -2.06 -5.52
CA GLU A 242 -14.59 -0.99 -4.52
C GLU A 242 -14.66 -1.51 -3.07
N PRO A 243 -15.58 -2.44 -2.69
CA PRO A 243 -15.61 -2.99 -1.34
C PRO A 243 -14.31 -3.70 -0.95
N LEU A 244 -13.65 -4.38 -1.90
CA LEU A 244 -12.36 -5.01 -1.66
C LEU A 244 -11.28 -3.95 -1.45
N HIS A 245 -11.24 -2.92 -2.29
CA HIS A 245 -10.30 -1.81 -2.16
C HIS A 245 -10.39 -1.14 -0.78
N MET A 246 -11.63 -0.83 -0.33
CA MET A 246 -11.88 -0.29 1.00
C MET A 246 -11.50 -1.26 2.12
N SER A 247 -11.78 -2.56 1.94
CA SER A 247 -11.38 -3.61 2.89
C SER A 247 -9.87 -3.71 3.05
N CYS A 248 -9.11 -3.59 1.97
CA CYS A 248 -7.64 -3.57 2.02
C CYS A 248 -7.13 -2.41 2.91
N MET A 249 -7.70 -1.21 2.75
CA MET A 249 -7.35 -0.05 3.60
C MET A 249 -7.72 -0.28 5.07
N GLY A 250 -8.93 -0.81 5.33
CA GLY A 250 -9.38 -1.12 6.71
C GLY A 250 -8.49 -2.15 7.38
N ARG A 251 -8.13 -3.24 6.67
CA ARG A 251 -7.19 -4.25 7.16
C ARG A 251 -5.82 -3.65 7.45
N ALA A 252 -5.28 -2.82 6.57
CA ALA A 252 -4.01 -2.12 6.82
C ALA A 252 -4.03 -1.35 8.14
N ALA A 253 -5.09 -0.58 8.40
CA ALA A 253 -5.20 0.21 9.63
C ALA A 253 -5.22 -0.65 10.90
N TYR A 254 -6.06 -1.68 10.95
CA TYR A 254 -6.16 -2.54 12.14
C TYR A 254 -4.92 -3.40 12.34
N ARG A 255 -4.26 -3.85 11.28
CA ARG A 255 -3.01 -4.64 11.30
C ARG A 255 -1.81 -3.80 11.75
N ILE A 256 -1.71 -2.53 11.34
CA ILE A 256 -0.73 -1.58 11.90
C ILE A 256 -0.92 -1.44 13.40
N ALA A 257 -2.16 -1.24 13.84
CA ALA A 257 -2.45 -1.11 15.27
C ALA A 257 -2.10 -2.40 16.04
N ALA A 258 -2.43 -3.56 15.52
CA ALA A 258 -2.10 -4.85 16.13
C ALA A 258 -0.58 -5.03 16.29
N LEU A 259 0.19 -4.84 15.19
CA LEU A 259 1.66 -4.98 15.24
C LEU A 259 2.31 -4.01 16.22
N LEU A 260 1.91 -2.74 16.22
CA LEU A 260 2.51 -1.77 17.12
C LEU A 260 2.08 -1.96 18.56
N ASN A 261 0.82 -2.33 18.83
CA ASN A 261 0.35 -2.67 20.18
C ASN A 261 1.06 -3.90 20.76
N GLU A 262 1.42 -4.84 19.93
CA GLU A 262 2.12 -6.05 20.36
C GLU A 262 3.62 -5.79 20.60
N ASN A 263 4.28 -5.04 19.73
CA ASN A 263 5.74 -4.94 19.67
C ASN A 263 6.31 -3.67 20.30
N LEU A 264 5.54 -2.59 20.39
CA LEU A 264 5.95 -1.32 21.00
C LEU A 264 5.42 -1.22 22.45
N LYS A 265 6.05 -1.98 23.37
CA LYS A 265 5.67 -2.08 24.81
C LYS A 265 6.75 -1.53 25.70
#